data_efd50c41205e3f7a2266e967986d0243
#
_entry.id   efd50c41205e3f7a2266e967986d0243
#
_cell.length_a   1.000
_cell.length_b   1.000
_cell.length_c   1.000
_cell.angle_alpha   90.00
_cell.angle_beta   90.00
_cell.angle_gamma   90.00
#
_symmetry.space_group_name_H-M   'P 1'
#
loop_
_entity.id
_entity.type
_entity.pdbx_description
1 polymer ?
#
loop_
_entity_poly.entity_id
_entity_poly.type
_entity_poly.pdbx_seq_one_letter_code
_entity_poly.pdbx_strand_id
1 'polypeptide(L)'
;IAPERIEKIENERCEPHPDEVLVMSEKYKSPELCNYYCSNQCPIGRQYVPEVKIQNLSQIVLRLVDSLNTVQDNQRRLIGITADGTIDDSEINDFVDIQNALEKISITVEALQLWSEQMVANGTINMEKYEASKNRK
;
A
#
# COMPACT_ATOMS: atom_id res chain seq x y z
N ILE A 1 3.09 25.69 5.77
CA ILE A 1 2.31 25.50 7.01
C ILE A 1 2.89 26.41 8.09
N ALA A 2 2.06 27.14 8.81
CA ALA A 2 2.51 28.01 9.89
C ALA A 2 3.15 27.18 11.04
N PRO A 3 4.24 27.68 11.66
CA PRO A 3 4.91 26.94 12.75
C PRO A 3 3.98 26.59 13.91
N GLU A 4 3.07 27.48 14.29
CA GLU A 4 2.11 27.23 15.37
C GLU A 4 1.12 26.10 15.01
N ARG A 5 0.80 25.97 13.73
CA ARG A 5 -0.06 24.88 13.24
C ARG A 5 0.66 23.53 13.34
N ILE A 6 1.92 23.49 12.94
CA ILE A 6 2.75 22.29 13.03
C ILE A 6 2.90 21.86 14.50
N GLU A 7 3.20 22.82 15.39
CA GLU A 7 3.32 22.54 16.82
C GLU A 7 2.04 21.93 17.40
N LYS A 8 0.87 22.43 16.99
CA LYS A 8 -0.41 21.88 17.45
C LYS A 8 -0.63 20.44 16.95
N ILE A 9 -0.24 20.16 15.71
CA ILE A 9 -0.33 18.81 15.13
C ILE A 9 0.61 17.86 15.85
N GLU A 10 1.88 18.25 16.03
CA GLU A 10 2.90 17.41 16.69
C GLU A 10 2.57 17.13 18.15
N ASN A 11 1.87 18.04 18.82
CA ASN A 11 1.42 17.85 20.20
C ASN A 11 0.00 17.26 20.31
N GLU A 12 -0.52 16.72 19.22
CA GLU A 12 -1.85 16.07 19.19
C GLU A 12 -3.01 16.98 19.65
N ARG A 13 -2.83 18.30 19.54
CA ARG A 13 -3.89 19.28 19.89
C ARG A 13 -4.89 19.49 18.77
N CYS A 14 -4.56 19.10 17.57
CA CYS A 14 -5.45 19.12 16.41
C CYS A 14 -4.99 18.09 15.38
N GLU A 15 -5.95 17.64 14.58
CA GLU A 15 -5.65 16.71 13.49
C GLU A 15 -5.17 17.47 12.25
N PRO A 16 -4.21 16.91 11.50
CA PRO A 16 -3.77 17.49 10.24
C PRO A 16 -4.81 17.30 9.15
N HIS A 17 -4.81 18.17 8.17
CA HIS A 17 -5.54 17.96 6.91
C HIS A 17 -4.70 17.12 5.94
N PRO A 18 -5.33 16.43 4.97
CA PRO A 18 -4.59 15.56 4.02
C PRO A 18 -3.47 16.28 3.26
N ASP A 19 -3.71 17.51 2.83
CA ASP A 19 -2.71 18.34 2.15
C ASP A 19 -1.52 18.68 3.05
N GLU A 20 -1.77 18.91 4.33
CA GLU A 20 -0.72 19.14 5.33
C GLU A 20 0.13 17.88 5.54
N VAL A 21 -0.50 16.71 5.57
CA VAL A 21 0.22 15.42 5.69
C VAL A 21 1.14 15.19 4.51
N LEU A 22 0.69 15.51 3.29
CA LEU A 22 1.54 15.43 2.10
C LEU A 22 2.80 16.28 2.23
N VAL A 23 2.64 17.55 2.62
CA VAL A 23 3.78 18.46 2.81
C VAL A 23 4.71 17.96 3.91
N MET A 24 4.16 17.51 5.04
CA MET A 24 4.95 17.00 6.16
C MET A 24 5.73 15.75 5.78
N SER A 25 5.11 14.83 5.02
CA SER A 25 5.79 13.61 4.56
C SER A 25 7.00 13.90 3.69
N GLU A 26 6.91 14.90 2.82
CA GLU A 26 8.03 15.36 1.99
C GLU A 26 9.14 16.00 2.82
N LYS A 27 8.78 16.92 3.70
CA LYS A 27 9.75 17.66 4.52
C LYS A 27 10.46 16.76 5.53
N TYR A 28 9.76 15.82 6.12
CA TYR A 28 10.36 14.85 7.06
C TYR A 28 11.02 13.67 6.34
N LYS A 29 10.91 13.58 5.02
CA LYS A 29 11.38 12.43 4.24
C LYS A 29 10.81 11.11 4.78
N SER A 30 9.55 11.14 5.12
CA SER A 30 8.82 10.02 5.75
C SER A 30 7.55 9.71 4.96
N PRO A 31 7.67 9.04 3.80
CA PRO A 31 6.52 8.74 2.94
C PRO A 31 5.47 7.86 3.63
N GLU A 32 5.85 7.12 4.66
CA GLU A 32 4.94 6.28 5.46
C GLU A 32 3.86 7.08 6.19
N LEU A 33 4.05 8.39 6.40
CA LEU A 33 3.05 9.24 7.05
C LEU A 33 1.74 9.29 6.27
N CYS A 34 1.80 9.27 4.96
CA CYS A 34 0.61 9.30 4.11
C CYS A 34 -0.23 8.03 4.28
N ASN A 35 0.41 6.86 4.27
CA ASN A 35 -0.29 5.59 4.51
C ASN A 35 -0.86 5.53 5.93
N TYR A 36 -0.08 5.94 6.92
CA TYR A 36 -0.54 5.98 8.32
C TYR A 36 -1.78 6.86 8.48
N TYR A 37 -1.75 8.06 7.92
CA TYR A 37 -2.90 8.98 7.96
C TYR A 37 -4.12 8.35 7.29
N CYS A 38 -3.98 7.82 6.08
CA CYS A 38 -5.09 7.23 5.34
C CYS A 38 -5.69 6.03 6.05
N SER A 39 -4.86 5.15 6.62
CA SER A 39 -5.34 3.91 7.24
C SER A 39 -5.85 4.11 8.67
N ASN A 40 -5.42 5.14 9.39
CA ASN A 40 -5.73 5.31 10.82
C ASN A 40 -6.62 6.52 11.13
N GLN A 41 -6.49 7.62 10.40
CA GLN A 41 -7.17 8.88 10.72
C GLN A 41 -8.29 9.23 9.76
N CYS A 42 -8.15 8.91 8.47
CA CYS A 42 -9.20 9.17 7.50
C CYS A 42 -10.35 8.16 7.66
N PRO A 43 -11.61 8.59 7.84
CA PRO A 43 -12.73 7.66 8.01
C PRO A 43 -12.93 6.71 6.81
N ILE A 44 -12.71 7.19 5.61
CA ILE A 44 -12.78 6.36 4.40
C ILE A 44 -11.59 5.40 4.35
N GLY A 45 -10.40 5.91 4.62
CA GLY A 45 -9.18 5.11 4.61
C GLY A 45 -9.16 4.00 5.63
N ARG A 46 -9.80 4.18 6.79
CA ARG A 46 -9.93 3.12 7.80
C ARG A 46 -10.64 1.88 7.25
N GLN A 47 -11.57 2.06 6.31
CA GLN A 47 -12.31 0.95 5.72
C GLN A 47 -11.62 0.35 4.49
N TYR A 48 -10.94 1.17 3.70
CA TYR A 48 -10.47 0.78 2.37
C TYR A 48 -8.96 0.75 2.21
N VAL A 49 -8.21 1.38 3.12
CA VAL A 49 -6.75 1.48 3.00
C VAL A 49 -6.09 0.68 4.10
N PRO A 50 -5.41 -0.44 3.77
CA PRO A 50 -4.68 -1.19 4.78
C PRO A 50 -3.44 -0.43 5.23
N GLU A 51 -3.11 -0.56 6.52
CA GLU A 51 -1.86 -0.04 7.04
C GLU A 51 -0.71 -0.90 6.54
N VAL A 52 0.27 -0.27 5.90
CA VAL A 52 1.45 -0.94 5.36
C VAL A 52 2.65 -0.61 6.24
N LYS A 53 3.28 -1.64 6.79
CA LYS A 53 4.51 -1.49 7.59
C LYS A 53 5.73 -1.55 6.68
N ILE A 54 6.73 -0.73 7.00
CA ILE A 54 8.00 -0.76 6.30
C ILE A 54 8.69 -2.10 6.61
N GLN A 55 9.10 -2.79 5.55
CA GLN A 55 9.81 -4.06 5.61
C GLN A 55 11.06 -3.98 4.74
N ASN A 56 12.01 -4.89 4.97
CA ASN A 56 13.15 -4.97 4.07
C ASN A 56 12.74 -5.62 2.73
N LEU A 57 13.51 -5.34 1.70
CA LEU A 57 13.21 -5.79 0.34
C LEU A 57 13.10 -7.31 0.25
N SER A 58 13.95 -8.06 0.94
CA SER A 58 13.92 -9.52 0.92
C SER A 58 12.60 -10.08 1.45
N GLN A 59 12.09 -9.53 2.55
CA GLN A 59 10.80 -9.93 3.11
C GLN A 59 9.64 -9.61 2.18
N ILE A 60 9.67 -8.44 1.55
CA ILE A 60 8.65 -8.02 0.57
C ILE A 60 8.63 -8.99 -0.61
N VAL A 61 9.79 -9.30 -1.18
CA VAL A 61 9.91 -10.20 -2.34
C VAL A 61 9.45 -11.62 -1.99
N LEU A 62 9.84 -12.14 -0.84
CA LEU A 62 9.41 -13.48 -0.41
C LEU A 62 7.88 -13.58 -0.25
N ARG A 63 7.26 -12.57 0.34
CA ARG A 63 5.80 -12.53 0.47
C ARG A 63 5.11 -12.39 -0.87
N LEU A 64 5.67 -11.59 -1.77
CA LEU A 64 5.13 -11.42 -3.12
C LEU A 64 5.17 -12.73 -3.89
N VAL A 65 6.30 -13.43 -3.89
CA VAL A 65 6.46 -14.73 -4.57
C VAL A 65 5.48 -15.75 -4.00
N ASP A 66 5.36 -15.85 -2.68
CA ASP A 66 4.42 -16.76 -2.03
C ASP A 66 2.96 -16.47 -2.46
N SER A 67 2.57 -15.20 -2.44
CA SER A 67 1.22 -14.79 -2.85
C SER A 67 0.95 -15.06 -4.33
N LEU A 68 1.93 -14.81 -5.21
CA LEU A 68 1.81 -15.11 -6.64
C LEU A 68 1.66 -16.62 -6.89
N ASN A 69 2.41 -17.45 -6.16
CA ASN A 69 2.27 -18.92 -6.24
C ASN A 69 0.87 -19.37 -5.81
N THR A 70 0.32 -18.78 -4.76
CA THR A 70 -1.04 -19.08 -4.30
C THR A 70 -2.08 -18.72 -5.37
N VAL A 71 -1.96 -17.59 -6.01
CA VAL A 71 -2.86 -17.19 -7.12
C VAL A 71 -2.72 -18.13 -8.30
N GLN A 72 -1.50 -18.51 -8.66
CA GLN A 72 -1.24 -19.45 -9.76
C GLN A 72 -1.89 -20.80 -9.49
N ASP A 73 -1.78 -21.33 -8.27
CA ASP A 73 -2.39 -22.59 -7.87
C ASP A 73 -3.93 -22.54 -7.94
N ASN A 74 -4.52 -21.39 -7.72
CA ASN A 74 -5.96 -21.18 -7.75
C ASN A 74 -6.50 -20.65 -9.09
N GLN A 75 -5.66 -20.51 -10.09
CA GLN A 75 -6.03 -19.90 -11.37
C GLN A 75 -7.20 -20.61 -12.04
N ARG A 76 -7.19 -21.93 -12.07
CA ARG A 76 -8.28 -22.73 -12.66
C ARG A 76 -9.61 -22.53 -11.91
N ARG A 77 -9.55 -22.47 -10.58
CA ARG A 77 -10.72 -22.23 -9.73
C ARG A 77 -11.31 -20.84 -9.99
N LEU A 78 -10.45 -19.84 -10.12
CA LEU A 78 -10.87 -18.47 -10.43
C LEU A 78 -11.58 -18.40 -11.80
N ILE A 79 -11.00 -19.02 -12.81
CA ILE A 79 -11.63 -19.08 -14.15
C ILE A 79 -12.98 -19.80 -14.09
N GLY A 80 -13.06 -20.92 -13.36
CA GLY A 80 -14.31 -21.68 -13.20
C GLY A 80 -15.40 -20.90 -12.52
N ILE A 81 -15.07 -20.14 -11.45
CA ILE A 81 -16.01 -19.32 -10.70
C ILE A 81 -16.58 -18.19 -11.57
N THR A 82 -15.76 -17.60 -12.44
CA THR A 82 -16.17 -16.46 -13.26
C THR A 82 -16.82 -16.84 -14.58
N ALA A 83 -16.85 -18.12 -14.94
CA ALA A 83 -17.32 -18.58 -16.24
C ALA A 83 -18.78 -18.22 -16.52
N ASP A 84 -19.64 -18.26 -15.52
CA ASP A 84 -21.06 -17.93 -15.63
C ASP A 84 -21.42 -16.52 -15.16
N GLY A 85 -20.43 -15.76 -14.68
CA GLY A 85 -20.62 -14.40 -14.17
C GLY A 85 -21.33 -14.29 -12.82
N THR A 86 -21.61 -15.41 -12.18
CA THR A 86 -22.25 -15.46 -10.85
C THR A 86 -21.45 -16.36 -9.91
N ILE A 87 -21.62 -16.12 -8.61
CA ILE A 87 -20.97 -16.92 -7.57
C ILE A 87 -22.07 -17.61 -6.77
N ASP A 88 -22.15 -18.93 -6.87
CA ASP A 88 -23.11 -19.72 -6.10
C ASP A 88 -22.57 -20.09 -4.73
N ASP A 89 -23.44 -20.69 -3.88
CA ASP A 89 -23.09 -21.03 -2.51
C ASP A 89 -21.90 -22.01 -2.41
N SER A 90 -21.73 -22.89 -3.41
CA SER A 90 -20.62 -23.84 -3.43
C SER A 90 -19.28 -23.19 -3.78
N GLU A 91 -19.31 -22.05 -4.43
CA GLU A 91 -18.13 -21.30 -4.89
C GLU A 91 -17.67 -20.22 -3.91
N ILE A 92 -18.48 -19.85 -2.91
CA ILE A 92 -18.18 -18.75 -1.97
C ILE A 92 -16.87 -18.94 -1.26
N ASN A 93 -16.58 -20.13 -0.74
CA ASN A 93 -15.33 -20.39 -0.01
C ASN A 93 -14.10 -20.21 -0.90
N ASP A 94 -14.16 -20.72 -2.13
CA ASP A 94 -13.08 -20.57 -3.10
C ASP A 94 -12.89 -19.12 -3.51
N PHE A 95 -13.98 -18.40 -3.70
CA PHE A 95 -13.95 -16.98 -4.04
C PHE A 95 -13.31 -16.14 -2.92
N VAL A 96 -13.68 -16.40 -1.66
CA VAL A 96 -13.11 -15.70 -0.49
C VAL A 96 -11.61 -16.01 -0.36
N ASP A 97 -11.18 -17.24 -0.59
CA ASP A 97 -9.76 -17.62 -0.55
C ASP A 97 -8.96 -16.84 -1.60
N ILE A 98 -9.52 -16.70 -2.81
CA ILE A 98 -8.89 -15.92 -3.89
C ILE A 98 -8.86 -14.44 -3.53
N GLN A 99 -9.95 -13.88 -2.99
CA GLN A 99 -9.97 -12.48 -2.52
C GLN A 99 -8.88 -12.23 -1.48
N ASN A 100 -8.72 -13.12 -0.50
CA ASN A 100 -7.70 -13.00 0.53
C ASN A 100 -6.28 -13.05 -0.06
N ALA A 101 -6.04 -13.91 -1.04
CA ALA A 101 -4.74 -13.98 -1.72
C ALA A 101 -4.44 -12.69 -2.49
N LEU A 102 -5.43 -12.14 -3.20
CA LEU A 102 -5.30 -10.89 -3.94
C LEU A 102 -5.09 -9.69 -3.00
N GLU A 103 -5.75 -9.68 -1.84
CA GLU A 103 -5.53 -8.65 -0.83
C GLU A 103 -4.08 -8.67 -0.31
N LYS A 104 -3.53 -9.84 -0.04
CA LYS A 104 -2.11 -9.98 0.36
C LYS A 104 -1.17 -9.45 -0.71
N ILE A 105 -1.44 -9.73 -1.99
CA ILE A 105 -0.66 -9.18 -3.10
C ILE A 105 -0.75 -7.66 -3.12
N SER A 106 -1.93 -7.10 -2.96
CA SER A 106 -2.15 -5.64 -2.92
C SER A 106 -1.32 -4.98 -1.82
N ILE A 107 -1.36 -5.53 -0.60
CA ILE A 107 -0.58 -5.02 0.53
C ILE A 107 0.93 -5.12 0.23
N THR A 108 1.38 -6.21 -0.38
CA THR A 108 2.80 -6.43 -0.71
C THR A 108 3.26 -5.44 -1.78
N VAL A 109 2.43 -5.16 -2.78
CA VAL A 109 2.73 -4.15 -3.82
C VAL A 109 2.86 -2.77 -3.19
N GLU A 110 1.97 -2.39 -2.29
CA GLU A 110 2.04 -1.12 -1.56
C GLU A 110 3.30 -1.05 -0.68
N ALA A 111 3.67 -2.15 -0.04
CA ALA A 111 4.91 -2.22 0.75
C ALA A 111 6.15 -2.01 -0.12
N LEU A 112 6.18 -2.58 -1.32
CA LEU A 112 7.27 -2.38 -2.27
C LEU A 112 7.35 -0.93 -2.73
N GLN A 113 6.22 -0.32 -3.02
CA GLN A 113 6.17 1.08 -3.42
C GLN A 113 6.66 2.00 -2.30
N LEU A 114 6.21 1.77 -1.07
CA LEU A 114 6.63 2.53 0.09
C LEU A 114 8.14 2.39 0.33
N TRP A 115 8.67 1.18 0.22
CA TRP A 115 10.10 0.91 0.31
C TRP A 115 10.88 1.71 -0.75
N SER A 116 10.40 1.70 -2.01
CA SER A 116 11.03 2.44 -3.11
C SER A 116 11.03 3.95 -2.85
N GLU A 117 9.92 4.51 -2.41
CA GLU A 117 9.80 5.93 -2.07
C GLU A 117 10.76 6.33 -0.94
N GLN A 118 10.89 5.46 0.06
CA GLN A 118 11.82 5.69 1.16
C GLN A 118 13.28 5.65 0.70
N MET A 119 13.64 4.72 -0.19
CA MET A 119 15.00 4.64 -0.75
C MET A 119 15.33 5.83 -1.63
N VAL A 120 14.36 6.35 -2.37
CA VAL A 120 14.52 7.60 -3.13
C VAL A 120 14.69 8.79 -2.18
N ALA A 121 13.87 8.87 -1.13
CA ALA A 121 13.90 9.96 -0.17
C ALA A 121 15.24 10.04 0.58
N ASN A 122 15.84 8.90 0.92
CA ASN A 122 17.12 8.85 1.65
C ASN A 122 18.36 8.82 0.73
N GLY A 123 18.18 8.89 -0.59
CA GLY A 123 19.27 8.96 -1.57
C GLY A 123 19.89 7.62 -1.96
N THR A 124 19.40 6.50 -1.48
CA THR A 124 19.90 5.15 -1.83
C THR A 124 19.61 4.80 -3.27
N ILE A 125 18.45 5.22 -3.79
CA ILE A 125 18.07 5.09 -5.20
C ILE A 125 18.26 6.45 -5.88
N ASN A 126 18.89 6.48 -7.05
CA ASN A 126 19.07 7.70 -7.83
C ASN A 126 17.71 8.21 -8.33
N MET A 127 17.28 9.37 -7.84
CA MET A 127 15.97 9.95 -8.13
C MET A 127 15.77 10.25 -9.61
N GLU A 128 16.77 10.82 -10.29
CA GLU A 128 16.66 11.16 -11.70
C GLU A 128 16.47 9.93 -12.58
N LYS A 129 17.25 8.89 -12.35
CA LYS A 129 17.14 7.62 -13.08
C LYS A 129 15.82 6.90 -12.78
N TYR A 130 15.39 6.92 -11.52
CA TYR A 130 14.13 6.32 -11.10
C TYR A 130 12.94 6.99 -11.79
N GLU A 131 12.86 8.31 -11.74
CA GLU A 131 11.79 9.09 -12.39
C GLU A 131 11.79 8.92 -13.91
N ALA A 132 12.96 8.94 -14.55
CA ALA A 132 13.08 8.74 -15.99
C ALA A 132 12.58 7.35 -16.40
N SER A 133 12.92 6.31 -15.66
CA SER A 133 12.45 4.95 -15.91
C SER A 133 10.96 4.78 -15.66
N LYS A 134 10.43 5.39 -14.62
CA LYS A 134 9.02 5.34 -14.26
C LYS A 134 8.13 5.99 -15.32
N ASN A 135 8.60 7.07 -15.93
CA ASN A 135 7.90 7.80 -16.98
C ASN A 135 8.10 7.21 -18.39
N ARG A 136 8.94 6.19 -18.52
CA ARG A 136 9.16 5.49 -19.78
C ARG A 136 7.95 4.60 -20.09
N LYS A 137 7.38 4.80 -21.29
CA LYS A 137 6.30 3.95 -21.78
C LYS A 137 6.80 3.00 -22.86
#